data_70703b02eb8e9c3725ee298456b6e883
#
_entry.id   70703b02eb8e9c3725ee298456b6e883
#
_cell.length_a   1.000
_cell.length_b   1.000
_cell.length_c   1.000
_cell.angle_alpha   90.00
_cell.angle_beta   90.00
_cell.angle_gamma   90.00
#
_symmetry.space_group_name_H-M   'P 1'
#
loop_
_entity.id
_entity.type
_entity.pdbx_description
1 polymer ?
#
loop_
_entity_poly.entity_id
_entity_poly.type
_entity_poly.pdbx_seq_one_letter_code
_entity_poly.pdbx_strand_id
1 'polypeptide(L)'
;MAIDFLIPAVARLHQRHPDVRVQLDASTQILSLAKREADIAVRNTRPDNPDLIARRIARWPVGLFASQTYVNAHGVPEPGSAFEGHDLVVYQPYLQSGKDMTLVSEPVGRGRIVASLSSSLLVRRSIAEGIGIGEIPVYVGERDGLVRLWPERTRPLPYDVWLVTHADLRHTARVRVVIEEIVEAFCGSEPARDGR
;
A
#
# COMPACT_ATOMS: atom_id res chain seq x y z
N MET A 1 -0.34 5.29 -0.05
CA MET A 1 -1.38 5.29 -1.12
C MET A 1 -2.08 6.64 -1.23
N ALA A 2 -2.74 7.17 -0.18
CA ALA A 2 -3.43 8.46 -0.27
C ALA A 2 -2.49 9.61 -0.70
N ILE A 3 -1.36 9.78 -0.03
CA ILE A 3 -0.38 10.85 -0.33
C ILE A 3 0.19 10.71 -1.75
N ASP A 4 0.46 9.48 -2.18
CA ASP A 4 1.21 9.24 -3.42
C ASP A 4 0.35 9.28 -4.68
N PHE A 5 -0.94 8.98 -4.56
CA PHE A 5 -1.84 8.82 -5.70
C PHE A 5 -3.09 9.70 -5.59
N LEU A 6 -3.77 9.71 -4.44
CA LEU A 6 -5.04 10.44 -4.32
C LEU A 6 -4.84 11.95 -4.21
N ILE A 7 -3.82 12.43 -3.50
CA ILE A 7 -3.53 13.86 -3.46
C ILE A 7 -3.18 14.42 -4.85
N PRO A 8 -2.29 13.79 -5.66
CA PRO A 8 -2.08 14.19 -7.05
C PRO A 8 -3.34 14.14 -7.92
N ALA A 9 -4.21 13.14 -7.73
CA ALA A 9 -5.49 13.06 -8.44
C ALA A 9 -6.41 14.23 -8.08
N VAL A 10 -6.51 14.58 -6.79
CA VAL A 10 -7.31 15.73 -6.32
C VAL A 10 -6.74 17.05 -6.87
N ALA A 11 -5.41 17.19 -6.95
CA ALA A 11 -4.78 18.39 -7.52
C ALA A 11 -5.14 18.56 -9.01
N ARG A 12 -5.09 17.50 -9.81
CA ARG A 12 -5.52 17.55 -11.22
C ARG A 12 -7.01 17.81 -11.36
N LEU A 13 -7.82 17.13 -10.54
CA LEU A 13 -9.27 17.36 -10.50
C LEU A 13 -9.61 18.83 -10.25
N HIS A 14 -8.95 19.46 -9.29
CA HIS A 14 -9.16 20.87 -8.98
C HIS A 14 -8.86 21.81 -10.17
N GLN A 15 -7.84 21.46 -10.97
CA GLN A 15 -7.50 22.23 -12.18
C GLN A 15 -8.50 22.05 -13.32
N ARG A 16 -8.99 20.81 -13.52
CA ARG A 16 -9.87 20.44 -14.65
C ARG A 16 -11.35 20.66 -14.35
N HIS A 17 -11.73 20.54 -13.07
CA HIS A 17 -13.10 20.58 -12.59
C HIS A 17 -13.23 21.39 -11.28
N PRO A 18 -13.03 22.73 -11.32
CA PRO A 18 -12.94 23.57 -10.11
C PRO A 18 -14.22 23.58 -9.26
N ASP A 19 -15.37 23.24 -9.85
CA ASP A 19 -16.65 23.15 -9.16
C ASP A 19 -16.86 21.84 -8.38
N VAL A 20 -15.97 20.84 -8.57
CA VAL A 20 -16.03 19.56 -7.86
C VAL A 20 -15.28 19.66 -6.54
N ARG A 21 -15.99 19.55 -5.42
CA ARG A 21 -15.40 19.52 -4.09
C ARG A 21 -15.18 18.07 -3.66
N VAL A 22 -14.00 17.78 -3.11
CA VAL A 22 -13.63 16.47 -2.59
C VAL A 22 -13.34 16.57 -1.10
N GLN A 23 -13.96 15.69 -0.32
CA GLN A 23 -13.55 15.40 1.03
C GLN A 23 -12.79 14.07 1.00
N LEU A 24 -11.50 14.09 1.36
CA LEU A 24 -10.65 12.91 1.40
C LEU A 24 -10.45 12.47 2.86
N ASP A 25 -10.95 11.28 3.18
CA ASP A 25 -10.70 10.63 4.47
C ASP A 25 -9.66 9.51 4.28
N ALA A 26 -8.56 9.59 5.00
CA ALA A 26 -7.47 8.61 4.98
C ALA A 26 -7.47 7.79 6.29
N SER A 27 -8.55 7.08 6.52
CA SER A 27 -8.74 6.22 7.68
C SER A 27 -8.41 4.76 7.39
N THR A 28 -8.02 4.00 8.43
CA THR A 28 -7.96 2.53 8.40
C THR A 28 -9.33 1.90 8.70
N GLN A 29 -10.30 2.68 9.17
CA GLN A 29 -11.68 2.23 9.35
C GLN A 29 -12.36 2.07 7.99
N ILE A 30 -13.07 0.96 7.84
CA ILE A 30 -13.83 0.68 6.61
C ILE A 30 -15.16 1.44 6.68
N LEU A 31 -15.23 2.59 6.02
CA LEU A 31 -16.49 3.31 5.82
C LEU A 31 -17.43 2.50 4.92
N SER A 32 -18.71 2.49 5.28
CA SER A 32 -19.72 1.75 4.54
C SER A 32 -20.24 2.57 3.35
N LEU A 33 -19.84 2.17 2.14
CA LEU A 33 -20.40 2.75 0.91
C LEU A 33 -21.91 2.44 0.75
N ALA A 34 -22.37 1.30 1.26
CA ALA A 34 -23.80 0.94 1.26
C ALA A 34 -24.64 1.89 2.13
N LYS A 35 -24.05 2.42 3.21
CA LYS A 35 -24.69 3.45 4.06
C LYS A 35 -24.43 4.88 3.57
N ARG A 36 -23.78 5.04 2.41
CA ARG A 36 -23.40 6.34 1.82
C ARG A 36 -22.51 7.21 2.73
N GLU A 37 -21.67 6.57 3.55
CA GLU A 37 -20.65 7.25 4.35
C GLU A 37 -19.50 7.80 3.49
N ALA A 38 -19.35 7.27 2.27
CA ALA A 38 -18.50 7.80 1.21
C ALA A 38 -19.07 7.45 -0.17
N ASP A 39 -18.76 8.25 -1.19
CA ASP A 39 -19.17 8.01 -2.58
C ASP A 39 -18.20 7.05 -3.30
N ILE A 40 -16.92 7.17 -3.00
CA ILE A 40 -15.83 6.39 -3.59
C ILE A 40 -14.90 5.92 -2.48
N ALA A 41 -14.44 4.68 -2.54
CA ALA A 41 -13.37 4.18 -1.69
C ALA A 41 -12.22 3.62 -2.52
N VAL A 42 -10.99 3.86 -2.07
CA VAL A 42 -9.78 3.21 -2.58
C VAL A 42 -9.20 2.37 -1.45
N ARG A 43 -9.21 1.04 -1.61
CA ARG A 43 -8.87 0.09 -0.55
C ARG A 43 -8.07 -1.10 -1.06
N ASN A 44 -7.38 -1.79 -0.15
CA ASN A 44 -6.55 -2.97 -0.47
C ASN A 44 -7.32 -4.30 -0.47
N THR A 45 -8.60 -4.26 -0.12
CA THR A 45 -9.45 -5.45 -0.06
C THR A 45 -10.65 -5.29 -0.98
N ARG A 46 -10.95 -6.34 -1.76
CA ARG A 46 -12.17 -6.38 -2.57
C ARG A 46 -13.39 -6.51 -1.64
N PRO A 47 -14.43 -5.68 -1.81
CA PRO A 47 -15.67 -5.87 -1.06
C PRO A 47 -16.44 -7.10 -1.55
N ASP A 48 -17.15 -7.75 -0.63
CA ASP A 48 -18.03 -8.89 -0.94
C ASP A 48 -19.49 -8.46 -1.18
N ASN A 49 -19.82 -7.17 -0.94
CA ASN A 49 -21.18 -6.65 -1.12
C ASN A 49 -21.52 -6.54 -2.62
N PRO A 50 -22.61 -7.21 -3.10
CA PRO A 50 -23.03 -7.20 -4.51
C PRO A 50 -23.51 -5.83 -5.02
N ASP A 51 -23.96 -4.93 -4.15
CA ASP A 51 -24.41 -3.57 -4.53
C ASP A 51 -23.24 -2.63 -4.86
N LEU A 52 -22.00 -3.09 -4.60
CA LEU A 52 -20.79 -2.33 -4.85
C LEU A 52 -20.11 -2.76 -6.14
N ILE A 53 -19.72 -1.79 -6.94
CA ILE A 53 -18.85 -2.00 -8.09
C ILE A 53 -17.41 -1.84 -7.63
N ALA A 54 -16.62 -2.88 -7.81
CA ALA A 54 -15.21 -2.91 -7.48
C ALA A 54 -14.37 -3.12 -8.75
N ARG A 55 -13.43 -2.21 -9.00
CA ARG A 55 -12.43 -2.31 -10.07
C ARG A 55 -11.04 -2.35 -9.45
N ARG A 56 -10.22 -3.36 -9.79
CA ARG A 56 -8.80 -3.34 -9.43
C ARG A 56 -8.08 -2.32 -10.32
N ILE A 57 -7.45 -1.33 -9.70
CA ILE A 57 -6.74 -0.24 -10.36
C ILE A 57 -5.22 -0.34 -10.25
N ALA A 58 -4.70 -1.16 -9.32
CA ALA A 58 -3.30 -1.55 -9.27
C ALA A 58 -3.12 -2.89 -8.58
N ARG A 59 -1.97 -3.54 -8.86
CA ARG A 59 -1.50 -4.76 -8.22
C ARG A 59 0.01 -4.69 -8.09
N TRP A 60 0.49 -4.56 -6.86
CA TRP A 60 1.90 -4.38 -6.60
C TRP A 60 2.51 -5.59 -5.89
N PRO A 61 3.62 -6.13 -6.38
CA PRO A 61 4.41 -7.05 -5.57
C PRO A 61 4.88 -6.32 -4.30
N VAL A 62 4.98 -7.07 -3.20
CA VAL A 62 5.48 -6.55 -1.92
C VAL A 62 6.85 -7.15 -1.70
N GLY A 63 7.84 -6.30 -1.45
CA GLY A 63 9.22 -6.67 -1.22
C GLY A 63 9.70 -6.23 0.16
N LEU A 64 10.88 -6.69 0.50
CA LEU A 64 11.60 -6.36 1.72
C LEU A 64 12.50 -5.15 1.49
N PHE A 65 12.45 -4.16 2.36
CA PHE A 65 13.19 -2.91 2.20
C PHE A 65 13.84 -2.45 3.49
N ALA A 66 14.96 -1.74 3.34
CA ALA A 66 15.63 -0.98 4.38
C ALA A 66 16.17 0.34 3.80
N SER A 67 16.55 1.29 4.66
CA SER A 67 17.29 2.46 4.21
C SER A 67 18.75 2.10 3.92
N GLN A 68 19.43 2.88 3.08
CA GLN A 68 20.85 2.69 2.84
C GLN A 68 21.68 2.84 4.13
N THR A 69 21.26 3.75 5.01
CA THR A 69 21.90 3.96 6.32
C THR A 69 21.84 2.70 7.19
N TYR A 70 20.67 2.05 7.22
CA TYR A 70 20.48 0.80 7.96
C TYR A 70 21.38 -0.31 7.40
N VAL A 71 21.38 -0.48 6.07
CA VAL A 71 22.20 -1.51 5.40
C VAL A 71 23.70 -1.28 5.64
N ASN A 72 24.16 -0.04 5.62
CA ASN A 72 25.57 0.28 5.89
C ASN A 72 25.99 -0.06 7.33
N ALA A 73 25.08 0.07 8.28
CA ALA A 73 25.35 -0.18 9.71
C ALA A 73 25.19 -1.66 10.11
N HIS A 74 24.24 -2.39 9.52
CA HIS A 74 23.84 -3.73 9.99
C HIS A 74 23.98 -4.81 8.91
N GLY A 75 24.28 -4.44 7.65
CA GLY A 75 24.31 -5.38 6.54
C GLY A 75 22.92 -5.79 6.05
N VAL A 76 22.89 -6.84 5.24
CA VAL A 76 21.70 -7.49 4.70
C VAL A 76 21.49 -8.81 5.43
N PRO A 77 20.26 -9.12 5.90
CA PRO A 77 20.02 -10.40 6.57
C PRO A 77 20.27 -11.58 5.62
N GLU A 78 20.84 -12.64 6.14
CA GLU A 78 21.01 -13.90 5.41
C GLU A 78 19.64 -14.57 5.22
N PRO A 79 19.27 -14.99 3.99
CA PRO A 79 18.06 -15.78 3.78
C PRO A 79 18.08 -17.09 4.59
N GLY A 80 17.02 -17.36 5.34
CA GLY A 80 16.93 -18.52 6.23
C GLY A 80 17.40 -18.25 7.67
N SER A 81 17.91 -17.04 7.96
CA SER A 81 18.34 -16.64 9.32
C SER A 81 17.20 -16.28 10.26
N ALA A 82 15.96 -16.20 9.77
CA ALA A 82 14.82 -15.67 10.49
C ALA A 82 15.07 -14.25 11.05
N PHE A 83 15.84 -13.44 10.31
CA PHE A 83 16.26 -12.08 10.63
C PHE A 83 17.13 -11.95 11.89
N GLU A 84 17.92 -12.97 12.22
CA GLU A 84 18.84 -12.92 13.37
C GLU A 84 19.77 -11.71 13.29
N GLY A 85 19.85 -10.95 14.39
CA GLY A 85 20.68 -9.74 14.49
C GLY A 85 20.09 -8.49 13.82
N HIS A 86 18.87 -8.54 13.29
CA HIS A 86 18.25 -7.41 12.60
C HIS A 86 17.01 -6.88 13.32
N ASP A 87 16.78 -5.56 13.17
CA ASP A 87 15.61 -4.84 13.65
C ASP A 87 14.51 -4.82 12.59
N LEU A 88 13.27 -5.05 13.02
CA LEU A 88 12.12 -5.17 12.14
C LEU A 88 11.07 -4.09 12.47
N VAL A 89 10.53 -3.50 11.40
CA VAL A 89 9.37 -2.59 11.42
C VAL A 89 8.19 -3.31 10.79
N VAL A 90 7.11 -3.50 11.54
CA VAL A 90 6.00 -4.33 11.11
C VAL A 90 4.67 -3.58 11.10
N TYR A 91 3.79 -4.00 10.22
CA TYR A 91 2.42 -3.51 10.18
C TYR A 91 1.58 -4.23 11.23
N GLN A 92 1.07 -3.49 12.22
CA GLN A 92 0.39 -4.01 13.41
C GLN A 92 -0.71 -5.05 13.11
N PRO A 93 -1.59 -4.88 12.10
CA PRO A 93 -2.60 -5.88 11.80
C PRO A 93 -2.06 -7.29 11.49
N TYR A 94 -0.81 -7.40 11.04
CA TYR A 94 -0.19 -8.71 10.79
C TYR A 94 0.13 -9.44 12.09
N LEU A 95 0.51 -8.73 13.16
CA LEU A 95 0.73 -9.31 14.49
C LEU A 95 -0.57 -9.84 15.11
N GLN A 96 -1.70 -9.21 14.81
CA GLN A 96 -3.00 -9.56 15.39
C GLN A 96 -3.67 -10.76 14.68
N SER A 97 -3.12 -11.21 13.55
CA SER A 97 -3.72 -12.29 12.75
C SER A 97 -3.62 -13.68 13.38
N GLY A 98 -2.87 -13.85 14.49
CA GLY A 98 -2.69 -15.13 15.19
C GLY A 98 -1.91 -16.19 14.40
N LYS A 99 -1.34 -15.84 13.24
CA LYS A 99 -0.48 -16.70 12.42
C LYS A 99 0.98 -16.40 12.72
N ASP A 100 1.84 -17.38 12.48
CA ASP A 100 3.28 -17.16 12.50
C ASP A 100 3.64 -16.06 11.51
N MET A 101 4.21 -14.99 12.03
CA MET A 101 4.54 -13.82 11.22
C MET A 101 5.73 -14.11 10.32
N THR A 102 5.58 -13.72 9.05
CA THR A 102 6.66 -13.77 8.07
C THR A 102 6.78 -12.43 7.33
N LEU A 103 7.98 -12.10 6.87
CA LEU A 103 8.24 -11.05 5.90
C LEU A 103 8.82 -11.70 4.63
N VAL A 104 8.21 -11.48 3.47
CA VAL A 104 8.51 -12.14 2.17
C VAL A 104 8.72 -13.66 2.31
N SER A 105 7.84 -14.30 3.09
CA SER A 105 7.85 -15.73 3.44
C SER A 105 8.99 -16.17 4.39
N GLU A 106 9.83 -15.27 4.87
CA GLU A 106 10.83 -15.56 5.89
C GLU A 106 10.24 -15.38 7.29
N PRO A 107 10.32 -16.37 8.19
CA PRO A 107 9.91 -16.21 9.58
C PRO A 107 10.64 -15.08 10.29
N VAL A 108 9.95 -14.34 11.18
CA VAL A 108 10.57 -13.23 11.94
C VAL A 108 11.10 -13.64 13.33
N GLY A 109 11.08 -14.92 13.66
CA GLY A 109 11.26 -15.43 15.02
C GLY A 109 12.60 -15.13 15.70
N ARG A 110 13.66 -14.76 14.96
CA ARG A 110 14.97 -14.39 15.50
C ARG A 110 15.29 -12.91 15.33
N GLY A 111 14.48 -12.18 14.57
CA GLY A 111 14.58 -10.73 14.42
C GLY A 111 13.94 -10.00 15.61
N ARG A 112 14.39 -8.78 15.85
CA ARG A 112 13.85 -7.92 16.91
C ARG A 112 12.79 -6.99 16.34
N ILE A 113 11.53 -7.17 16.67
CA ILE A 113 10.48 -6.22 16.29
C ILE A 113 10.63 -4.96 17.16
N VAL A 114 11.17 -3.89 16.60
CA VAL A 114 11.41 -2.62 17.29
C VAL A 114 10.26 -1.63 17.14
N ALA A 115 9.46 -1.79 16.09
CA ALA A 115 8.29 -0.95 15.86
C ALA A 115 7.13 -1.76 15.26
N SER A 116 5.93 -1.60 15.84
CA SER A 116 4.68 -2.14 15.32
C SER A 116 3.70 -0.98 15.11
N LEU A 117 3.31 -0.74 13.85
CA LEU A 117 2.67 0.49 13.43
C LEU A 117 1.32 0.21 12.75
N SER A 118 0.29 0.99 13.11
CA SER A 118 -1.07 0.82 12.59
C SER A 118 -1.29 1.38 11.18
N SER A 119 -0.33 2.13 10.64
CA SER A 119 -0.41 2.77 9.33
C SER A 119 0.75 2.34 8.43
N SER A 120 0.45 1.95 7.18
CA SER A 120 1.46 1.64 6.17
C SER A 120 2.36 2.84 5.85
N LEU A 121 1.86 4.08 6.01
CA LEU A 121 2.66 5.28 5.85
C LEU A 121 3.72 5.39 6.95
N LEU A 122 3.36 5.09 8.20
CA LEU A 122 4.31 5.08 9.31
C LEU A 122 5.36 3.97 9.14
N VAL A 123 4.95 2.76 8.70
CA VAL A 123 5.90 1.68 8.37
C VAL A 123 6.91 2.15 7.33
N ARG A 124 6.43 2.70 6.22
CA ARG A 124 7.28 3.23 5.15
C ARG A 124 8.26 4.30 5.65
N ARG A 125 7.76 5.26 6.43
CA ARG A 125 8.61 6.33 6.98
C ARG A 125 9.63 5.80 7.96
N SER A 126 9.27 4.85 8.82
CA SER A 126 10.19 4.22 9.77
C SER A 126 11.33 3.47 9.07
N ILE A 127 11.04 2.77 7.96
CA ILE A 127 12.05 2.13 7.13
C ILE A 127 13.01 3.20 6.55
N ALA A 128 12.46 4.30 6.03
CA ALA A 128 13.24 5.39 5.43
C ALA A 128 14.15 6.09 6.47
N GLU A 129 13.70 6.22 7.72
CA GLU A 129 14.51 6.75 8.83
C GLU A 129 15.56 5.76 9.36
N GLY A 130 15.62 4.54 8.83
CA GLY A 130 16.62 3.55 9.22
C GLY A 130 16.34 2.84 10.54
N ILE A 131 15.07 2.83 11.01
CA ILE A 131 14.69 2.14 12.24
C ILE A 131 14.85 0.63 12.11
N GLY A 132 14.62 0.08 10.90
CA GLY A 132 14.74 -1.35 10.67
C GLY A 132 14.26 -1.76 9.27
N ILE A 133 14.16 -3.07 9.09
CA ILE A 133 13.72 -3.73 7.86
C ILE A 133 12.19 -3.91 7.91
N GLY A 134 11.52 -3.71 6.77
CA GLY A 134 10.07 -3.96 6.67
C GLY A 134 9.59 -4.27 5.25
N GLU A 135 8.34 -4.73 5.17
CA GLU A 135 7.66 -4.99 3.88
C GLU A 135 6.87 -3.78 3.42
N ILE A 136 7.07 -3.40 2.16
CA ILE A 136 6.25 -2.40 1.47
C ILE A 136 6.09 -2.79 -0.01
N PRO A 137 5.10 -2.22 -0.73
CA PRO A 137 5.00 -2.39 -2.18
C PRO A 137 6.28 -1.98 -2.89
N VAL A 138 6.75 -2.83 -3.81
CA VAL A 138 8.03 -2.64 -4.52
C VAL A 138 8.09 -1.27 -5.21
N TYR A 139 7.02 -0.90 -5.93
CA TYR A 139 6.93 0.40 -6.59
C TYR A 139 7.15 1.58 -5.63
N VAL A 140 6.63 1.47 -4.40
CA VAL A 140 6.76 2.54 -3.39
C VAL A 140 8.19 2.59 -2.85
N GLY A 141 8.78 1.43 -2.52
CA GLY A 141 10.13 1.37 -1.98
C GLY A 141 11.19 1.87 -2.95
N GLU A 142 11.09 1.49 -4.23
CA GLU A 142 11.99 1.94 -5.28
C GLU A 142 11.88 3.45 -5.54
N ARG A 143 10.64 3.98 -5.58
CA ARG A 143 10.40 5.42 -5.73
C ARG A 143 10.98 6.24 -4.58
N ASP A 144 10.98 5.69 -3.36
CA ASP A 144 11.55 6.35 -2.19
C ASP A 144 13.08 6.20 -2.09
N GLY A 145 13.71 5.52 -3.05
CA GLY A 145 15.15 5.27 -3.04
C GLY A 145 15.62 4.34 -1.93
N LEU A 146 14.72 3.46 -1.44
CA LEU A 146 15.06 2.46 -0.44
C LEU A 146 15.79 1.27 -1.08
N VAL A 147 16.63 0.63 -0.31
CA VAL A 147 17.34 -0.58 -0.73
C VAL A 147 16.39 -1.76 -0.67
N ARG A 148 16.15 -2.40 -1.80
CA ARG A 148 15.41 -3.64 -1.86
C ARG A 148 16.29 -4.80 -1.45
N LEU A 149 15.93 -5.45 -0.36
CA LEU A 149 16.59 -6.66 0.11
C LEU A 149 15.95 -7.88 -0.56
N TRP A 150 16.76 -8.90 -0.89
CA TRP A 150 16.32 -10.11 -1.56
C TRP A 150 15.42 -9.83 -2.79
N PRO A 151 15.92 -9.18 -3.83
CA PRO A 151 15.11 -8.69 -4.95
C PRO A 151 14.35 -9.80 -5.70
N GLU A 152 14.80 -11.06 -5.59
CA GLU A 152 14.15 -12.27 -6.13
C GLU A 152 12.97 -12.73 -5.31
N ARG A 153 12.78 -12.21 -4.07
CA ARG A 153 11.68 -12.59 -3.19
C ARG A 153 10.62 -11.52 -3.12
N THR A 154 9.38 -11.96 -3.13
CA THR A 154 8.20 -11.13 -2.86
C THR A 154 7.24 -11.88 -1.96
N ARG A 155 6.38 -11.15 -1.28
CA ARG A 155 5.29 -11.76 -0.52
C ARG A 155 4.36 -12.52 -1.47
N PRO A 156 3.88 -13.74 -1.10
CA PRO A 156 3.00 -14.56 -1.94
C PRO A 156 1.73 -13.83 -2.38
N LEU A 157 1.16 -13.01 -1.51
CA LEU A 157 -0.01 -12.20 -1.82
C LEU A 157 0.41 -10.76 -2.14
N PRO A 158 0.20 -10.29 -3.37
CA PRO A 158 0.50 -8.92 -3.75
C PRO A 158 -0.42 -7.93 -3.05
N TYR A 159 -0.06 -6.65 -3.12
CA TYR A 159 -0.89 -5.57 -2.63
C TYR A 159 -1.83 -5.11 -3.74
N ASP A 160 -3.07 -5.58 -3.70
CA ASP A 160 -4.11 -5.15 -4.63
C ASP A 160 -4.68 -3.79 -4.20
N VAL A 161 -5.01 -2.94 -5.18
CA VAL A 161 -5.70 -1.66 -4.96
C VAL A 161 -7.02 -1.71 -5.70
N TRP A 162 -8.10 -1.55 -4.96
CA TRP A 162 -9.47 -1.57 -5.47
C TRP A 162 -10.11 -0.20 -5.36
N LEU A 163 -10.61 0.31 -6.47
CA LEU A 163 -11.54 1.43 -6.50
C LEU A 163 -12.95 0.86 -6.40
N VAL A 164 -13.71 1.38 -5.45
CA VAL A 164 -15.06 0.89 -5.12
C VAL A 164 -16.03 2.04 -5.07
N THR A 165 -17.20 1.86 -5.64
CA THR A 165 -18.33 2.80 -5.59
C THR A 165 -19.66 2.05 -5.54
N HIS A 166 -20.74 2.72 -5.09
CA HIS A 166 -22.08 2.14 -5.18
C HIS A 166 -22.56 2.15 -6.63
N ALA A 167 -23.33 1.11 -7.03
CA ALA A 167 -23.83 0.97 -8.41
C ALA A 167 -24.60 2.20 -8.89
N ASP A 168 -25.41 2.79 -8.03
CA ASP A 168 -26.22 3.98 -8.35
C ASP A 168 -25.41 5.22 -8.68
N LEU A 169 -24.19 5.33 -8.13
CA LEU A 169 -23.35 6.53 -8.27
C LEU A 169 -22.48 6.53 -9.53
N ARG A 170 -22.31 5.37 -10.18
CA ARG A 170 -21.39 5.23 -11.34
C ARG A 170 -21.73 6.15 -12.52
N HIS A 171 -23.00 6.54 -12.66
CA HIS A 171 -23.48 7.40 -13.75
C HIS A 171 -23.52 8.89 -13.37
N THR A 172 -23.25 9.23 -12.10
CA THR A 172 -23.22 10.61 -11.64
C THR A 172 -21.99 11.31 -12.18
N ALA A 173 -22.15 12.38 -12.95
CA ALA A 173 -21.07 13.07 -13.66
C ALA A 173 -19.90 13.45 -12.74
N ARG A 174 -20.19 14.03 -11.55
CA ARG A 174 -19.16 14.40 -10.56
C ARG A 174 -18.38 13.19 -10.05
N VAL A 175 -19.04 12.04 -9.83
CA VAL A 175 -18.37 10.82 -9.35
C VAL A 175 -17.48 10.24 -10.46
N ARG A 176 -17.95 10.27 -11.70
CA ARG A 176 -17.21 9.76 -12.85
C ARG A 176 -15.89 10.52 -13.07
N VAL A 177 -15.89 11.86 -13.06
CA VAL A 177 -14.65 12.63 -13.25
C VAL A 177 -13.64 12.38 -12.13
N VAL A 178 -14.10 12.20 -10.87
CA VAL A 178 -13.23 11.83 -9.76
C VAL A 178 -12.62 10.43 -9.96
N ILE A 179 -13.43 9.46 -10.40
CA ILE A 179 -12.96 8.10 -10.71
C ILE A 179 -11.90 8.12 -11.82
N GLU A 180 -12.13 8.89 -12.89
CA GLU A 180 -11.18 9.03 -14.01
C GLU A 180 -9.84 9.56 -13.53
N GLU A 181 -9.82 10.62 -12.71
CA GLU A 181 -8.59 11.19 -12.14
C GLU A 181 -7.87 10.23 -11.19
N ILE A 182 -8.61 9.46 -10.39
CA ILE A 182 -8.03 8.43 -9.54
C ILE A 182 -7.38 7.34 -10.40
N VAL A 183 -8.10 6.80 -11.38
CA VAL A 183 -7.57 5.75 -12.27
C VAL A 183 -6.32 6.23 -13.01
N GLU A 184 -6.32 7.46 -13.54
CA GLU A 184 -5.15 8.07 -14.20
C GLU A 184 -3.94 8.15 -13.26
N ALA A 185 -4.16 8.47 -11.97
CA ALA A 185 -3.09 8.54 -10.98
C ALA A 185 -2.37 7.20 -10.74
N PHE A 186 -3.07 6.08 -10.93
CA PHE A 186 -2.51 4.74 -10.78
C PHE A 186 -1.94 4.17 -12.08
N CYS A 187 -2.20 4.79 -13.24
CA CYS A 187 -1.60 4.38 -14.50
C CYS A 187 -0.06 4.48 -14.43
N GLY A 188 0.63 3.40 -14.83
CA GLY A 188 2.10 3.32 -14.78
C GLY A 188 2.69 2.93 -13.43
N SER A 189 1.86 2.69 -12.40
CA SER A 189 2.32 2.18 -11.12
C SER A 189 2.45 0.65 -11.05
N GLU A 190 1.97 -0.07 -12.04
CA GLU A 190 2.19 -1.51 -12.16
C GLU A 190 3.58 -1.76 -12.76
N PRO A 191 4.33 -2.78 -12.27
CA PRO A 191 5.55 -3.21 -12.94
C PRO A 191 5.22 -3.57 -14.40
N ALA A 192 6.14 -3.22 -15.32
CA ALA A 192 6.02 -3.63 -16.70
C ALA A 192 5.69 -5.13 -16.75
N ARG A 193 4.63 -5.52 -17.44
CA ARG A 193 4.34 -6.93 -17.65
C ARG A 193 5.53 -7.49 -18.42
N ASP A 194 6.29 -8.37 -17.79
CA ASP A 194 7.29 -9.15 -18.51
C ASP A 194 6.58 -9.78 -19.71
N GLY A 195 6.95 -9.33 -20.91
CA GLY A 195 6.41 -9.82 -22.15
C GLY A 195 6.66 -11.33 -22.25
N ARG A 196 5.57 -12.07 -22.30
CA ARG A 196 5.59 -13.44 -22.85
C ARG A 196 5.36 -13.34 -24.33
#